data_80c079a6b4db32962db3be099bd98653
#
_entry.id   80c079a6b4db32962db3be099bd98653
#
_cell.length_a   1.000
_cell.length_b   1.000
_cell.length_c   1.000
_cell.angle_alpha   90.00
_cell.angle_beta   90.00
_cell.angle_gamma   90.00
#
_symmetry.space_group_name_H-M   'P 1'
#
loop_
_entity.id
_entity.type
_entity.pdbx_description
1 polymer ?
#
loop_
_entity_poly.entity_id
_entity_poly.type
_entity_poly.pdbx_seq_one_letter_code
_entity_poly.pdbx_strand_id
1 'polypeptide(L)'
;MAVPKGLAIGDVAARTGLSVSAIRFYEGRGLVHPERSSGGQRVFLRSDIRRLSFILIAQQIGLTIEEISQLLSSLPERRTPTKRDWTRISTAFRHMLDERIALMERTRRKLDGCIGCGCLSLKKCQLYNPEDLSLIHI
;
A
#
# COMPACT_ATOMS: atom_id res chain seq x y z
N MET A 1 35.10 7.29 13.94
CA MET A 1 34.92 6.63 12.65
C MET A 1 33.48 6.73 12.23
N ALA A 2 33.27 7.23 11.05
CA ALA A 2 31.90 7.36 10.54
C ALA A 2 31.38 5.98 10.15
N VAL A 3 30.31 5.54 10.79
CA VAL A 3 29.58 4.35 10.37
C VAL A 3 28.85 4.73 9.10
N PRO A 4 28.89 3.90 8.04
CA PRO A 4 28.07 4.16 6.86
C PRO A 4 26.62 4.34 7.29
N LYS A 5 26.06 5.51 6.97
CA LYS A 5 24.70 5.83 7.38
C LYS A 5 23.66 5.22 6.46
N GLY A 6 24.10 4.53 5.41
CA GLY A 6 23.21 3.99 4.42
C GLY A 6 23.67 2.65 3.87
N LEU A 7 22.80 2.02 3.11
CA LEU A 7 23.02 0.72 2.51
C LEU A 7 22.99 0.82 1.00
N ALA A 8 23.71 -0.08 0.33
CA ALA A 8 23.63 -0.24 -1.11
C ALA A 8 22.31 -0.92 -1.46
N ILE A 9 21.87 -0.75 -2.71
CA ILE A 9 20.60 -1.28 -3.18
C ILE A 9 20.48 -2.80 -3.01
N GLY A 10 21.58 -3.53 -3.20
CA GLY A 10 21.60 -4.98 -3.02
C GLY A 10 21.33 -5.40 -1.58
N ASP A 11 21.89 -4.67 -0.63
CA ASP A 11 21.70 -4.93 0.80
C ASP A 11 20.26 -4.60 1.21
N VAL A 12 19.71 -3.53 0.67
CA VAL A 12 18.32 -3.14 0.93
C VAL A 12 17.37 -4.18 0.38
N ALA A 13 17.64 -4.69 -0.82
CA ALA A 13 16.83 -5.75 -1.43
C ALA A 13 16.83 -7.00 -0.52
N ALA A 14 18.01 -7.38 -0.02
CA ALA A 14 18.12 -8.53 0.88
C ALA A 14 17.33 -8.35 2.17
N ARG A 15 17.36 -7.14 2.74
CA ARG A 15 16.68 -6.86 4.00
C ARG A 15 15.16 -6.74 3.87
N THR A 16 14.70 -6.16 2.77
CA THR A 16 13.26 -5.89 2.59
C THR A 16 12.53 -7.03 1.89
N GLY A 17 13.25 -7.90 1.21
CA GLY A 17 12.64 -8.93 0.37
C GLY A 17 12.19 -8.40 -0.98
N LEU A 18 12.40 -7.12 -1.26
CA LEU A 18 12.09 -6.54 -2.57
C LEU A 18 13.21 -6.84 -3.56
N SER A 19 12.87 -6.95 -4.83
CA SER A 19 13.89 -7.07 -5.87
C SER A 19 14.55 -5.72 -6.13
N VAL A 20 15.76 -5.73 -6.65
CA VAL A 20 16.45 -4.51 -7.06
C VAL A 20 15.62 -3.75 -8.09
N SER A 21 14.99 -4.48 -9.02
CA SER A 21 14.12 -3.87 -10.04
C SER A 21 12.94 -3.14 -9.42
N ALA A 22 12.31 -3.73 -8.40
CA ALA A 22 11.19 -3.10 -7.69
C ALA A 22 11.63 -1.82 -7.01
N ILE A 23 12.79 -1.85 -6.34
CA ILE A 23 13.31 -0.66 -5.65
C ILE A 23 13.60 0.46 -6.65
N ARG A 24 14.19 0.15 -7.79
CA ARG A 24 14.43 1.12 -8.85
C ARG A 24 13.13 1.69 -9.41
N PHE A 25 12.11 0.85 -9.53
CA PHE A 25 10.79 1.27 -9.97
C PHE A 25 10.19 2.29 -8.99
N TYR A 26 10.26 2.00 -7.69
CA TYR A 26 9.74 2.93 -6.68
C TYR A 26 10.50 4.24 -6.66
N GLU A 27 11.81 4.20 -6.84
CA GLU A 27 12.61 5.41 -6.98
C GLU A 27 12.16 6.22 -8.19
N GLY A 28 11.96 5.56 -9.31
CA GLY A 28 11.50 6.20 -10.55
C GLY A 28 10.11 6.83 -10.41
N ARG A 29 9.28 6.30 -9.51
CA ARG A 29 7.95 6.85 -9.23
C ARG A 29 7.96 7.91 -8.13
N GLY A 30 9.14 8.24 -7.60
CA GLY A 30 9.26 9.26 -6.57
C GLY A 30 8.83 8.81 -5.18
N LEU A 31 8.71 7.51 -4.95
CA LEU A 31 8.29 6.98 -3.66
C LEU A 31 9.42 6.88 -2.65
N VAL A 32 10.65 6.83 -3.14
CA VAL A 32 11.85 6.77 -2.32
C VAL A 32 12.93 7.60 -3.00
N HIS A 33 13.77 8.25 -2.21
CA HIS A 33 14.77 9.20 -2.70
C HIS A 33 16.14 8.89 -2.09
N PRO A 34 16.82 7.82 -2.57
CA PRO A 34 18.16 7.54 -2.06
C PRO A 34 19.15 8.62 -2.47
N GLU A 35 20.13 8.83 -1.64
CA GLU A 35 21.24 9.71 -1.97
C GLU A 35 22.20 9.00 -2.93
N ARG A 36 23.11 9.75 -3.52
CA ARG A 36 24.17 9.21 -4.34
C ARG A 36 25.51 9.38 -3.65
N SER A 37 26.33 8.33 -3.65
CA SER A 37 27.69 8.41 -3.17
C SER A 37 28.54 9.21 -4.16
N SER A 38 29.77 9.51 -3.77
CA SER A 38 30.72 10.16 -4.65
C SER A 38 30.99 9.37 -5.94
N GLY A 39 30.83 8.05 -5.88
CA GLY A 39 30.92 7.17 -7.05
C GLY A 39 29.64 7.04 -7.85
N GLY A 40 28.58 7.77 -7.51
CA GLY A 40 27.31 7.74 -8.23
C GLY A 40 26.39 6.60 -7.86
N GLN A 41 26.76 5.81 -6.86
CA GLN A 41 25.93 4.69 -6.42
C GLN A 41 24.84 5.15 -5.45
N ARG A 42 23.71 4.45 -5.48
CA ARG A 42 22.59 4.72 -4.57
C ARG A 42 22.99 4.37 -3.14
N VAL A 43 22.66 5.26 -2.21
CA VAL A 43 22.83 5.04 -0.78
C VAL A 43 21.48 5.24 -0.12
N PHE A 44 20.95 4.16 0.44
CA PHE A 44 19.63 4.17 1.08
C PHE A 44 19.80 4.40 2.57
N LEU A 45 19.19 5.47 3.06
CA LEU A 45 19.21 5.82 4.47
C LEU A 45 18.11 5.05 5.20
N ARG A 46 18.14 5.13 6.53
CA ARG A 46 17.13 4.43 7.36
C ARG A 46 15.71 4.83 6.98
N SER A 47 15.49 6.12 6.69
CA SER A 47 14.17 6.59 6.28
C SER A 47 13.72 6.00 4.94
N ASP A 48 14.65 5.80 4.02
CA ASP A 48 14.34 5.16 2.74
C ASP A 48 13.93 3.70 2.93
N ILE A 49 14.66 3.00 3.80
CA ILE A 49 14.36 1.60 4.12
C ILE A 49 12.97 1.50 4.75
N ARG A 50 12.63 2.43 5.63
CA ARG A 50 11.32 2.48 6.26
C ARG A 50 10.22 2.74 5.23
N ARG A 51 10.47 3.65 4.27
CA ARG A 51 9.54 3.88 3.16
C ARG A 51 9.32 2.62 2.33
N LEU A 52 10.40 1.92 2.01
CA LEU A 52 10.31 0.68 1.23
C LEU A 52 9.56 -0.41 1.98
N SER A 53 9.79 -0.53 3.29
CA SER A 53 9.06 -1.50 4.12
C SER A 53 7.57 -1.19 4.13
N PHE A 54 7.22 0.09 4.22
CA PHE A 54 5.83 0.53 4.17
C PHE A 54 5.20 0.22 2.81
N ILE A 55 5.92 0.48 1.73
CA ILE A 55 5.47 0.19 0.37
C ILE A 55 5.20 -1.31 0.21
N LEU A 56 6.12 -2.14 0.71
CA LEU A 56 5.97 -3.59 0.64
C LEU A 56 4.68 -4.04 1.34
N ILE A 57 4.45 -3.57 2.56
CA ILE A 57 3.24 -3.90 3.33
C ILE A 57 2.00 -3.46 2.56
N ALA A 58 2.01 -2.24 2.04
CA ALA A 58 0.88 -1.67 1.33
C ALA A 58 0.55 -2.48 0.06
N GLN A 59 1.57 -2.90 -0.68
CA GLN A 59 1.37 -3.71 -1.88
C GLN A 59 0.86 -5.11 -1.57
N GLN A 60 1.29 -5.69 -0.46
CA GLN A 60 0.83 -7.01 -0.05
C GLN A 60 -0.68 -7.07 0.17
N ILE A 61 -1.27 -5.96 0.57
CA ILE A 61 -2.72 -5.88 0.78
C ILE A 61 -3.45 -5.27 -0.41
N GLY A 62 -2.75 -5.06 -1.52
CA GLY A 62 -3.37 -4.66 -2.78
C GLY A 62 -3.55 -3.17 -3.00
N LEU A 63 -2.82 -2.31 -2.28
CA LEU A 63 -2.85 -0.88 -2.58
C LEU A 63 -2.18 -0.62 -3.92
N THR A 64 -2.74 0.32 -4.67
CA THR A 64 -2.14 0.77 -5.91
C THR A 64 -0.96 1.71 -5.63
N ILE A 65 -0.11 1.90 -6.62
CA ILE A 65 1.01 2.84 -6.51
C ILE A 65 0.49 4.26 -6.21
N GLU A 66 -0.62 4.66 -6.80
CA GLU A 66 -1.24 5.95 -6.57
C GLU A 66 -1.70 6.11 -5.12
N GLU A 67 -2.31 5.07 -4.55
CA GLU A 67 -2.73 5.07 -3.14
C GLU A 67 -1.53 5.16 -2.22
N ILE A 68 -0.48 4.41 -2.51
CA ILE A 68 0.75 4.44 -1.73
C ILE A 68 1.41 5.81 -1.80
N SER A 69 1.48 6.37 -3.00
CA SER A 69 2.04 7.71 -3.21
C SER A 69 1.29 8.76 -2.39
N GLN A 70 -0.03 8.68 -2.38
CA GLN A 70 -0.86 9.59 -1.59
C GLN A 70 -0.56 9.48 -0.10
N LEU A 71 -0.45 8.25 0.41
CA LEU A 71 -0.12 8.05 1.83
C LEU A 71 1.26 8.61 2.18
N LEU A 72 2.24 8.38 1.33
CA LEU A 72 3.60 8.85 1.58
C LEU A 72 3.78 10.35 1.34
N SER A 73 2.85 10.99 0.65
CA SER A 73 2.97 12.42 0.31
C SER A 73 2.99 13.32 1.53
N SER A 74 2.46 12.85 2.66
CA SER A 74 2.48 13.62 3.90
C SER A 74 3.84 13.60 4.61
N LEU A 75 4.77 12.76 4.15
CA LEU A 75 6.12 12.75 4.70
C LEU A 75 6.93 13.94 4.18
N PRO A 76 7.75 14.55 5.04
CA PRO A 76 8.60 15.63 4.59
C PRO A 76 9.69 15.13 3.64
N GLU A 77 9.99 15.89 2.61
CA GLU A 77 11.05 15.55 1.66
C GLU A 77 12.39 16.17 2.03
N ARG A 78 12.36 17.33 2.71
CA ARG A 78 13.55 18.11 2.99
C ARG A 78 14.22 17.79 4.34
N ARG A 79 13.59 16.95 5.13
CA ARG A 79 14.13 16.52 6.42
C ARG A 79 13.79 15.06 6.66
N THR A 80 14.52 14.44 7.56
CA THR A 80 14.21 13.06 7.96
C THR A 80 12.86 13.02 8.66
N PRO A 81 11.96 12.13 8.23
CA PRO A 81 10.67 11.98 8.91
C PRO A 81 10.84 11.60 10.37
N THR A 82 10.04 12.22 11.22
CA THR A 82 10.03 11.96 12.66
C THR A 82 9.07 10.81 12.97
N LYS A 83 9.12 10.34 14.21
CA LYS A 83 8.15 9.37 14.71
C LYS A 83 6.71 9.87 14.55
N ARG A 84 6.50 11.17 14.77
CA ARG A 84 5.17 11.77 14.61
C ARG A 84 4.70 11.70 13.16
N ASP A 85 5.59 11.95 12.21
CA ASP A 85 5.27 11.85 10.78
C ASP A 85 4.83 10.42 10.43
N TRP A 86 5.58 9.43 10.89
CA TRP A 86 5.26 8.03 10.66
C TRP A 86 3.97 7.61 11.36
N THR A 87 3.71 8.12 12.56
CA THR A 87 2.46 7.84 13.28
C THR A 87 1.26 8.34 12.49
N ARG A 88 1.39 9.52 11.89
CA ARG A 88 0.31 10.10 11.07
C ARG A 88 -0.02 9.19 9.89
N ILE A 89 1.00 8.69 9.21
CA ILE A 89 0.81 7.78 8.08
C ILE A 89 0.23 6.46 8.54
N SER A 90 0.73 5.91 9.64
CA SER A 90 0.22 4.66 10.19
C SER A 90 -1.25 4.77 10.58
N THR A 91 -1.65 5.90 11.13
CA THR A 91 -3.06 6.16 11.49
C THR A 91 -3.94 6.21 10.25
N ALA A 92 -3.51 6.93 9.22
CA ALA A 92 -4.24 7.02 7.95
C ALA A 92 -4.36 5.64 7.29
N PHE A 93 -3.27 4.89 7.30
CA PHE A 93 -3.23 3.55 6.73
C PHE A 93 -4.15 2.59 7.49
N ARG A 94 -4.13 2.67 8.82
CA ARG A 94 -5.02 1.86 9.67
C ARG A 94 -6.49 2.15 9.36
N HIS A 95 -6.84 3.41 9.19
CA HIS A 95 -8.21 3.80 8.86
C HIS A 95 -8.64 3.22 7.51
N MET A 96 -7.76 3.28 6.52
CA MET A 96 -8.01 2.67 5.21
C MET A 96 -8.21 1.17 5.33
N LEU A 97 -7.38 0.49 6.14
CA LEU A 97 -7.51 -0.94 6.37
C LEU A 97 -8.84 -1.28 7.04
N ASP A 98 -9.24 -0.53 8.04
CA ASP A 98 -10.51 -0.75 8.74
C ASP A 98 -11.70 -0.65 7.78
N GLU A 99 -11.66 0.32 6.87
CA GLU A 99 -12.69 0.47 5.84
C GLU A 99 -12.72 -0.73 4.89
N ARG A 100 -11.56 -1.22 4.48
CA ARG A 100 -11.45 -2.38 3.59
C ARG A 100 -11.89 -3.66 4.27
N ILE A 101 -11.55 -3.84 5.54
CA ILE A 101 -11.99 -4.98 6.34
C ILE A 101 -13.52 -4.98 6.43
N ALA A 102 -14.10 -3.83 6.75
CA ALA A 102 -15.56 -3.70 6.83
C ALA A 102 -16.24 -4.02 5.50
N LEU A 103 -15.67 -3.54 4.39
CA LEU A 103 -16.19 -3.82 3.06
C LEU A 103 -16.11 -5.32 2.75
N MET A 104 -14.98 -5.95 3.07
CA MET A 104 -14.80 -7.38 2.85
C MET A 104 -15.78 -8.20 3.66
N GLU A 105 -16.02 -7.82 4.92
CA GLU A 105 -16.99 -8.52 5.76
C GLU A 105 -18.40 -8.39 5.22
N ARG A 106 -18.79 -7.20 4.76
CA ARG A 106 -20.09 -7.00 4.14
C ARG A 106 -20.24 -7.83 2.87
N THR A 107 -19.18 -7.87 2.05
CA THR A 107 -19.18 -8.66 0.80
C THR A 107 -19.32 -10.13 1.10
N ARG A 108 -18.59 -10.62 2.12
CA ARG A 108 -18.70 -12.02 2.55
C ARG A 108 -20.12 -12.36 2.96
N ARG A 109 -20.75 -11.49 3.76
CA ARG A 109 -22.14 -11.73 4.19
C ARG A 109 -23.10 -11.76 3.01
N LYS A 110 -22.89 -10.90 2.01
CA LYS A 110 -23.70 -10.91 0.78
C LYS A 110 -23.53 -12.21 0.00
N LEU A 111 -22.30 -12.69 -0.10
CA LEU A 111 -22.01 -13.97 -0.76
C LEU A 111 -22.66 -15.13 -0.02
N ASP A 112 -22.52 -15.17 1.30
CA ASP A 112 -23.11 -16.22 2.14
C ASP A 112 -24.64 -16.22 1.99
N GLY A 113 -25.26 -15.05 2.00
CA GLY A 113 -26.68 -14.90 1.79
C GLY A 113 -27.13 -15.37 0.42
N CYS A 114 -26.34 -15.03 -0.60
CA CYS A 114 -26.64 -15.44 -1.99
C CYS A 114 -26.53 -16.96 -2.15
N ILE A 115 -25.47 -17.55 -1.59
CA ILE A 115 -25.27 -19.01 -1.64
C ILE A 115 -26.33 -19.72 -0.82
N GLY A 116 -26.63 -19.21 0.37
CA GLY A 116 -27.60 -19.82 1.29
C GLY A 116 -29.02 -19.80 0.76
N CYS A 117 -29.41 -18.76 0.01
CA CYS A 117 -30.78 -18.66 -0.51
C CYS A 117 -30.99 -19.45 -1.81
N GLY A 118 -29.92 -19.92 -2.44
CA GLY A 118 -30.00 -20.62 -3.73
C GLY A 118 -30.60 -19.77 -4.83
N CYS A 119 -30.39 -18.47 -4.77
CA CYS A 119 -31.00 -17.50 -5.66
C CYS A 119 -30.49 -17.68 -7.10
N LEU A 120 -31.39 -18.06 -7.98
CA LEU A 120 -31.12 -18.17 -9.43
C LEU A 120 -31.59 -16.93 -10.17
N SER A 121 -32.36 -16.06 -9.53
CA SER A 121 -32.90 -14.85 -10.15
C SER A 121 -32.07 -13.66 -9.82
N LEU A 122 -31.56 -12.98 -10.84
CA LEU A 122 -30.77 -11.76 -10.67
C LEU A 122 -31.60 -10.63 -10.05
N LYS A 123 -32.90 -10.66 -10.18
CA LYS A 123 -33.77 -9.63 -9.61
C LYS A 123 -33.79 -9.65 -8.10
N LYS A 124 -33.61 -10.83 -7.49
CA LYS A 124 -33.63 -11.00 -6.04
C LYS A 124 -32.22 -11.05 -5.42
N CYS A 125 -31.18 -11.06 -6.25
CA CYS A 125 -29.82 -11.19 -5.78
C CYS A 125 -29.32 -9.86 -5.18
N GLN A 126 -28.94 -9.88 -3.90
CA GLN A 126 -28.42 -8.69 -3.22
C GLN A 126 -27.11 -8.19 -3.80
N LEU A 127 -26.31 -9.08 -4.37
CA LEU A 127 -25.05 -8.70 -5.01
C LEU A 127 -25.27 -8.02 -6.35
N TYR A 128 -26.23 -8.53 -7.13
CA TYR A 128 -26.47 -8.04 -8.47
C TYR A 128 -27.46 -6.88 -8.48
N ASN A 129 -28.46 -6.92 -7.62
CA ASN A 129 -29.54 -5.93 -7.58
C ASN A 129 -29.75 -5.46 -6.14
N PRO A 130 -28.75 -4.76 -5.54
CA PRO A 130 -28.79 -4.41 -4.12
C PRO A 130 -29.90 -3.47 -3.73
N GLU A 131 -30.46 -2.71 -4.68
CA GLU A 131 -31.56 -1.77 -4.44
C GLU A 131 -32.89 -2.29 -4.98
N ASP A 132 -32.93 -3.57 -5.29
CA ASP A 132 -34.13 -4.21 -5.88
C ASP A 132 -34.67 -3.45 -7.09
N LEU A 133 -33.77 -3.13 -8.00
CA LEU A 133 -34.11 -2.40 -9.20
C LEU A 133 -34.71 -3.35 -10.23
N SER A 134 -35.87 -3.94 -9.89
CA SER A 134 -36.53 -4.95 -10.74
C SER A 134 -36.98 -4.42 -12.10
N LEU A 135 -36.97 -3.10 -12.26
CA LEU A 135 -37.30 -2.44 -13.53
C LEU A 135 -36.11 -2.37 -14.48
N ILE A 136 -34.89 -2.67 -14.00
CA ILE A 136 -33.72 -2.72 -14.86
C ILE A 136 -33.70 -4.06 -15.59
N HIS A 137 -33.78 -3.98 -16.88
CA HIS A 137 -33.71 -5.17 -17.75
C HIS A 137 -32.29 -5.29 -18.28
N ILE A 138 -31.74 -6.43 -18.10
CA ILE A 138 -30.38 -6.72 -18.51
C ILE A 138 -30.43 -7.67 -19.67
#